data_77c30b055eb219bed88cbb149e28b3fd
#
_entry.id   77c30b055eb219bed88cbb149e28b3fd
#
_cell.length_a   1.000
_cell.length_b   1.000
_cell.length_c   1.000
_cell.angle_alpha   90.00
_cell.angle_beta   90.00
_cell.angle_gamma   90.00
#
_symmetry.space_group_name_H-M   'P 1'
#
loop_
_entity.id
_entity.type
_entity.pdbx_description
1 polymer ?
#
loop_
_entity_poly.entity_id
_entity_poly.type
_entity_poly.pdbx_seq_one_letter_code
_entity_poly.pdbx_strand_id
1 'polypeptide(L)'
;MLKTSLMTALLFLAISPVDQSLPQMRMTPAEIQASAAKDNEAGGAAVATGRRKVIAGDPDKAGFYSILVFVPAHTTIPAHSHRDDRVATVVSGEWHFGYGNRFDAAALKTLPPGSVYSEPAGMNHFARTDGEPVIVQISGYGPSDTRYFDPANDPGAKARK
;
A
#
# COMPACT_ATOMS: atom_id res chain seq x y z
N MET A 1 27.07 -14.81 -59.17
CA MET A 1 26.40 -13.88 -58.26
C MET A 1 25.72 -14.70 -57.18
N LEU A 2 26.35 -14.85 -56.01
CA LEU A 2 25.83 -15.60 -54.89
C LEU A 2 24.97 -14.64 -54.02
N LYS A 3 23.67 -14.91 -53.83
CA LYS A 3 22.82 -14.17 -52.91
C LYS A 3 22.88 -14.86 -51.56
N THR A 4 23.57 -14.21 -50.64
CA THR A 4 23.60 -14.64 -49.23
C THR A 4 22.34 -14.13 -48.53
N SER A 5 21.46 -15.05 -48.14
CA SER A 5 20.25 -14.76 -47.38
C SER A 5 20.61 -14.69 -45.92
N LEU A 6 20.49 -13.50 -45.30
CA LEU A 6 20.70 -13.31 -43.88
C LEU A 6 19.39 -13.71 -43.15
N MET A 7 19.42 -14.83 -42.43
CA MET A 7 18.32 -15.31 -41.61
C MET A 7 18.46 -14.70 -40.22
N THR A 8 17.66 -13.68 -39.95
CA THR A 8 17.60 -13.02 -38.61
C THR A 8 16.81 -13.94 -37.65
N ALA A 9 17.51 -14.57 -36.76
CA ALA A 9 16.87 -15.35 -35.68
C ALA A 9 16.29 -14.38 -34.63
N LEU A 10 14.98 -14.33 -34.54
CA LEU A 10 14.29 -13.65 -33.42
C LEU A 10 14.42 -14.53 -32.16
N LEU A 11 15.21 -14.05 -31.20
CA LEU A 11 15.31 -14.67 -29.89
C LEU A 11 14.08 -14.27 -29.06
N PHE A 12 13.11 -15.15 -28.95
CA PHE A 12 12.00 -14.98 -28.00
C PHE A 12 12.54 -15.24 -26.59
N LEU A 13 12.76 -14.20 -25.80
CA LEU A 13 12.93 -14.35 -24.36
C LEU A 13 11.60 -14.90 -23.79
N ALA A 14 11.59 -16.14 -23.40
CA ALA A 14 10.48 -16.70 -22.62
C ALA A 14 10.51 -16.03 -21.24
N ILE A 15 9.59 -15.08 -21.02
CA ILE A 15 9.32 -14.56 -19.67
C ILE A 15 8.64 -15.71 -18.92
N SER A 16 9.37 -16.34 -18.00
CA SER A 16 8.79 -17.32 -17.09
C SER A 16 7.66 -16.62 -16.32
N PRO A 17 6.45 -17.22 -16.24
CA PRO A 17 5.41 -16.66 -15.41
C PRO A 17 5.93 -16.59 -13.96
N VAL A 18 5.90 -15.41 -13.37
CA VAL A 18 6.15 -15.27 -11.93
C VAL A 18 5.10 -16.13 -11.24
N ASP A 19 5.53 -17.09 -10.43
CA ASP A 19 4.60 -17.87 -9.61
C ASP A 19 3.93 -16.92 -8.61
N GLN A 20 2.70 -16.53 -8.93
CA GLN A 20 1.86 -15.66 -8.11
C GLN A 20 0.88 -16.48 -7.27
N SER A 21 1.22 -17.71 -6.94
CA SER A 21 0.38 -18.52 -6.07
C SER A 21 0.20 -17.82 -4.72
N LEU A 22 -1.06 -17.69 -4.30
CA LEU A 22 -1.36 -17.13 -3.00
C LEU A 22 -0.97 -18.13 -1.90
N PRO A 23 -0.39 -17.66 -0.78
CA PRO A 23 -0.10 -18.53 0.35
C PRO A 23 -1.41 -19.08 0.95
N GLN A 24 -1.39 -20.29 1.45
CA GLN A 24 -2.48 -20.77 2.29
C GLN A 24 -2.43 -20.02 3.62
N MET A 25 -3.46 -19.20 3.90
CA MET A 25 -3.50 -18.34 5.05
C MET A 25 -4.90 -18.32 5.67
N ARG A 26 -4.95 -18.37 7.00
CA ARG A 26 -6.16 -18.20 7.80
C ARG A 26 -5.77 -17.43 9.05
N MET A 27 -6.28 -16.22 9.21
CA MET A 27 -5.95 -15.36 10.35
C MET A 27 -7.22 -14.87 11.03
N THR A 28 -7.33 -15.13 12.30
CA THR A 28 -8.35 -14.55 13.17
C THR A 28 -8.03 -13.07 13.46
N PRO A 29 -9.00 -12.26 13.91
CA PRO A 29 -8.71 -10.89 14.34
C PRO A 29 -7.61 -10.79 15.41
N ALA A 30 -7.58 -11.74 16.36
CA ALA A 30 -6.55 -11.77 17.40
C ALA A 30 -5.14 -12.02 16.83
N GLU A 31 -5.01 -12.91 15.83
CA GLU A 31 -3.73 -13.16 15.15
C GLU A 31 -3.28 -11.98 14.31
N ILE A 32 -4.22 -11.27 13.67
CA ILE A 32 -3.94 -10.01 12.96
C ILE A 32 -3.40 -8.96 13.94
N GLN A 33 -4.06 -8.76 15.07
CA GLN A 33 -3.62 -7.83 16.10
C GLN A 33 -2.23 -8.22 16.67
N ALA A 34 -2.02 -9.49 16.97
CA ALA A 34 -0.75 -9.99 17.49
C ALA A 34 0.40 -9.81 16.47
N SER A 35 0.11 -9.87 15.17
CA SER A 35 1.11 -9.65 14.13
C SER A 35 1.60 -8.20 14.10
N ALA A 36 0.76 -7.23 14.49
CA ALA A 36 1.16 -5.83 14.63
C ALA A 36 2.26 -5.62 15.69
N ALA A 37 2.27 -6.42 16.74
CA ALA A 37 3.24 -6.29 17.83
C ALA A 37 4.63 -6.86 17.45
N LYS A 38 4.66 -7.92 16.64
CA LYS A 38 5.91 -8.64 16.28
C LYS A 38 6.77 -7.93 15.23
N ASP A 39 6.14 -7.19 14.31
CA ASP A 39 6.86 -6.53 13.20
C ASP A 39 7.64 -5.26 13.65
N ASN A 40 7.70 -4.96 14.96
CA ASN A 40 8.59 -3.93 15.51
C ASN A 40 10.09 -4.26 15.36
N GLU A 41 10.45 -5.53 15.12
CA GLU A 41 11.85 -5.98 15.13
C GLU A 41 12.46 -6.14 13.73
N ALA A 42 11.66 -6.15 12.67
CA ALA A 42 12.14 -6.38 11.31
C ALA A 42 11.82 -5.21 10.38
N GLY A 43 12.57 -4.13 10.44
CA GLY A 43 12.87 -3.17 9.36
C GLY A 43 11.87 -2.98 8.20
N GLY A 44 10.59 -3.23 8.42
CA GLY A 44 9.55 -2.99 7.43
C GLY A 44 9.50 -1.50 7.09
N ALA A 45 9.49 -1.15 5.81
CA ALA A 45 9.43 0.23 5.35
C ALA A 45 8.31 0.97 6.10
N ALA A 46 8.72 1.88 7.00
CA ALA A 46 7.79 2.71 7.74
C ALA A 46 7.05 3.57 6.71
N VAL A 47 5.77 3.29 6.49
CA VAL A 47 4.89 4.36 6.01
C VAL A 47 5.00 5.47 7.03
N ALA A 48 5.03 6.72 6.62
CA ALA A 48 5.32 7.89 7.44
C ALA A 48 4.61 7.93 8.79
N THR A 49 3.63 7.09 9.00
CA THR A 49 2.65 7.14 10.09
C THR A 49 2.17 5.76 10.56
N GLY A 50 2.77 4.66 10.09
CA GLY A 50 2.32 3.33 10.46
C GLY A 50 3.27 2.22 10.06
N ARG A 51 2.89 0.98 10.34
CA ARG A 51 3.63 -0.23 9.97
C ARG A 51 2.87 -0.97 8.89
N ARG A 52 3.59 -1.58 7.97
CA ARG A 52 3.03 -2.39 6.88
C ARG A 52 3.46 -3.85 7.04
N LYS A 53 2.52 -4.76 6.89
CA LYS A 53 2.78 -6.20 6.78
C LYS A 53 2.25 -6.71 5.45
N VAL A 54 3.10 -7.32 4.65
CA VAL A 54 2.68 -8.02 3.44
C VAL A 54 2.01 -9.34 3.86
N ILE A 55 0.79 -9.57 3.39
CA ILE A 55 0.04 -10.82 3.62
C ILE A 55 -0.04 -11.68 2.36
N ALA A 56 0.06 -11.08 1.17
CA ALA A 56 0.13 -11.80 -0.10
C ALA A 56 0.83 -10.96 -1.17
N GLY A 57 1.53 -11.60 -2.09
CA GLY A 57 2.23 -10.95 -3.18
C GLY A 57 3.41 -10.08 -2.73
N ASP A 58 3.78 -9.12 -3.57
CA ASP A 58 4.87 -8.18 -3.33
C ASP A 58 4.47 -6.79 -3.88
N PRO A 59 4.22 -5.79 -3.02
CA PRO A 59 3.80 -4.46 -3.47
C PRO A 59 4.87 -3.72 -4.29
N ASP A 60 6.11 -4.15 -4.24
CA ASP A 60 7.21 -3.50 -4.97
C ASP A 60 7.41 -4.10 -6.37
N LYS A 61 6.67 -5.17 -6.72
CA LYS A 61 6.73 -5.87 -8.01
C LYS A 61 5.40 -5.82 -8.75
N ALA A 62 5.46 -6.07 -10.07
CA ALA A 62 4.25 -6.23 -10.88
C ALA A 62 3.46 -7.47 -10.41
N GLY A 63 2.16 -7.33 -10.21
CA GLY A 63 1.26 -8.39 -9.80
C GLY A 63 0.36 -8.01 -8.62
N PHE A 64 -0.51 -8.93 -8.25
CA PHE A 64 -1.39 -8.76 -7.10
C PHE A 64 -0.58 -8.69 -5.80
N TYR A 65 -1.00 -7.80 -4.91
CA TYR A 65 -0.53 -7.77 -3.53
C TYR A 65 -1.68 -7.49 -2.56
N SER A 66 -1.50 -7.90 -1.31
CA SER A 66 -2.35 -7.50 -0.20
C SER A 66 -1.49 -7.26 1.04
N ILE A 67 -1.77 -6.16 1.74
CA ILE A 67 -1.04 -5.71 2.92
C ILE A 67 -2.01 -5.35 4.05
N LEU A 68 -1.53 -5.46 5.28
CA LEU A 68 -2.12 -4.79 6.44
C LEU A 68 -1.31 -3.54 6.75
N VAL A 69 -2.01 -2.45 7.02
CA VAL A 69 -1.41 -1.20 7.51
C VAL A 69 -1.94 -0.94 8.92
N PHE A 70 -1.02 -0.81 9.88
CA PHE A 70 -1.31 -0.55 11.28
C PHE A 70 -1.00 0.91 11.57
N VAL A 71 -2.01 1.70 11.85
CA VAL A 71 -1.89 3.14 12.09
C VAL A 71 -2.11 3.41 13.58
N PRO A 72 -1.15 4.02 14.30
CA PRO A 72 -1.32 4.38 15.71
C PRO A 72 -2.49 5.33 15.93
N ALA A 73 -2.99 5.41 17.16
CA ALA A 73 -3.90 6.47 17.57
C ALA A 73 -3.27 7.87 17.37
N HIS A 74 -4.12 8.89 17.24
CA HIS A 74 -3.72 10.30 17.11
C HIS A 74 -2.75 10.58 15.95
N THR A 75 -2.93 9.87 14.83
CA THR A 75 -2.09 9.99 13.65
C THR A 75 -2.81 10.75 12.54
N THR A 76 -2.14 11.73 11.96
CA THR A 76 -2.60 12.39 10.73
C THR A 76 -1.71 11.98 9.57
N ILE A 77 -2.32 11.48 8.50
CA ILE A 77 -1.65 11.12 7.25
C ILE A 77 -1.88 12.24 6.25
N PRO A 78 -0.81 12.98 5.86
CA PRO A 78 -0.90 14.07 4.90
C PRO A 78 -1.36 13.59 3.51
N ALA A 79 -1.82 14.53 2.70
CA ALA A 79 -2.26 14.25 1.34
C ALA A 79 -1.13 13.62 0.51
N HIS A 80 -1.43 12.46 -0.07
CA HIS A 80 -0.53 11.65 -0.88
C HIS A 80 -1.32 10.84 -1.90
N SER A 81 -0.64 10.29 -2.87
CA SER A 81 -1.21 9.39 -3.89
C SER A 81 -0.32 8.17 -4.09
N HIS A 82 -0.86 7.20 -4.80
CA HIS A 82 -0.16 5.99 -5.22
C HIS A 82 -0.22 5.87 -6.74
N ARG A 83 0.73 5.16 -7.32
CA ARG A 83 0.77 4.94 -8.78
C ARG A 83 -0.22 3.88 -9.27
N ASP A 84 -0.71 3.04 -8.36
CA ASP A 84 -1.63 1.92 -8.61
C ASP A 84 -3.01 2.18 -8.01
N ASP A 85 -4.02 1.55 -8.59
CA ASP A 85 -5.36 1.51 -8.01
C ASP A 85 -5.39 0.54 -6.84
N ARG A 86 -5.99 0.98 -5.73
CA ARG A 86 -6.08 0.18 -4.52
C ARG A 86 -7.51 0.18 -3.96
N VAL A 87 -7.88 -0.95 -3.38
CA VAL A 87 -9.10 -1.10 -2.59
C VAL A 87 -8.73 -1.49 -1.17
N ALA A 88 -9.37 -0.88 -0.20
CA ALA A 88 -9.09 -1.10 1.19
C ALA A 88 -10.35 -1.39 2.00
N THR A 89 -10.16 -2.19 3.06
CA THR A 89 -11.19 -2.51 4.05
C THR A 89 -10.70 -2.13 5.44
N VAL A 90 -11.50 -1.44 6.21
CA VAL A 90 -11.23 -1.17 7.62
C VAL A 90 -11.43 -2.46 8.41
N VAL A 91 -10.36 -2.98 9.00
CA VAL A 91 -10.38 -4.23 9.78
C VAL A 91 -10.73 -3.96 11.23
N SER A 92 -10.16 -2.90 11.82
CA SER A 92 -10.43 -2.49 13.20
C SER A 92 -10.16 -1.01 13.43
N GLY A 93 -10.78 -0.46 14.48
CA GLY A 93 -10.71 0.97 14.80
C GLY A 93 -11.58 1.83 13.87
N GLU A 94 -11.62 3.13 14.12
CA GLU A 94 -12.39 4.08 13.33
C GLU A 94 -11.45 4.89 12.43
N TRP A 95 -11.62 4.72 11.11
CA TRP A 95 -10.79 5.36 10.08
C TRP A 95 -11.47 6.60 9.52
N HIS A 96 -10.80 7.74 9.59
CA HIS A 96 -11.29 8.98 8.98
C HIS A 96 -10.52 9.22 7.68
N PHE A 97 -11.22 9.19 6.53
CA PHE A 97 -10.62 9.21 5.21
C PHE A 97 -11.25 10.29 4.33
N GLY A 98 -10.42 11.01 3.59
CA GLY A 98 -10.86 12.06 2.66
C GLY A 98 -9.98 12.16 1.42
N TYR A 99 -10.55 12.69 0.33
CA TYR A 99 -9.84 12.95 -0.91
C TYR A 99 -9.50 14.44 -1.04
N GLY A 100 -8.33 14.73 -1.60
CA GLY A 100 -7.91 16.10 -1.91
C GLY A 100 -6.41 16.30 -1.73
N ASN A 101 -5.95 17.48 -2.15
CA ASN A 101 -4.53 17.83 -2.18
C ASN A 101 -4.00 18.34 -0.82
N ARG A 102 -4.86 18.54 0.14
CA ARG A 102 -4.51 18.99 1.49
C ARG A 102 -5.41 18.31 2.50
N PHE A 103 -4.88 18.11 3.70
CA PHE A 103 -5.70 17.64 4.81
C PHE A 103 -6.81 18.65 5.09
N ASP A 104 -8.04 18.17 5.08
CA ASP A 104 -9.24 18.93 5.42
C ASP A 104 -10.14 18.07 6.32
N ALA A 105 -10.26 18.49 7.58
CA ALA A 105 -11.06 17.76 8.56
C ALA A 105 -12.55 17.71 8.18
N ALA A 106 -13.06 18.72 7.46
CA ALA A 106 -14.46 18.77 7.03
C ALA A 106 -14.75 17.80 5.85
N ALA A 107 -13.73 17.41 5.10
CA ALA A 107 -13.85 16.45 4.00
C ALA A 107 -13.64 14.99 4.43
N LEU A 108 -13.37 14.75 5.71
CA LEU A 108 -13.23 13.39 6.23
C LEU A 108 -14.58 12.70 6.35
N LYS A 109 -14.63 11.45 5.88
CA LYS A 109 -15.72 10.52 6.16
C LYS A 109 -15.25 9.51 7.20
N THR A 110 -16.05 9.32 8.23
CA THR A 110 -15.80 8.29 9.24
C THR A 110 -16.19 6.91 8.70
N LEU A 111 -15.27 5.98 8.78
CA LEU A 111 -15.34 4.62 8.27
C LEU A 111 -15.11 3.63 9.43
N PRO A 112 -16.17 3.05 10.02
CA PRO A 112 -16.05 2.01 11.04
C PRO A 112 -15.56 0.68 10.43
N PRO A 113 -15.22 -0.33 11.27
CA PRO A 113 -14.83 -1.66 10.81
C PRO A 113 -15.83 -2.27 9.82
N GLY A 114 -15.33 -2.91 8.76
CA GLY A 114 -16.13 -3.44 7.65
C GLY A 114 -16.39 -2.42 6.53
N SER A 115 -16.06 -1.15 6.72
CA SER A 115 -16.13 -0.14 5.64
C SER A 115 -15.11 -0.43 4.55
N VAL A 116 -15.48 -0.10 3.30
CA VAL A 116 -14.62 -0.24 2.11
C VAL A 116 -14.42 1.14 1.49
N TYR A 117 -13.19 1.40 1.05
CA TYR A 117 -12.85 2.60 0.28
C TYR A 117 -11.84 2.28 -0.82
N SER A 118 -11.69 3.18 -1.77
CA SER A 118 -10.72 3.06 -2.86
C SER A 118 -9.67 4.16 -2.78
N GLU A 119 -8.50 3.87 -3.32
CA GLU A 119 -7.43 4.84 -3.55
C GLU A 119 -7.06 4.77 -5.04
N PRO A 120 -7.78 5.53 -5.90
CA PRO A 120 -7.51 5.52 -7.34
C PRO A 120 -6.11 6.03 -7.65
N ALA A 121 -5.49 5.43 -8.67
CA ALA A 121 -4.14 5.78 -9.11
C ALA A 121 -3.98 7.29 -9.36
N GLY A 122 -2.98 7.91 -8.75
CA GLY A 122 -2.68 9.33 -8.86
C GLY A 122 -3.63 10.27 -8.13
N MET A 123 -4.71 9.78 -7.52
CA MET A 123 -5.65 10.61 -6.76
C MET A 123 -5.13 10.84 -5.34
N ASN A 124 -4.96 12.12 -4.97
CA ASN A 124 -4.53 12.47 -3.63
C ASN A 124 -5.65 12.23 -2.61
N HIS A 125 -5.25 11.66 -1.49
CA HIS A 125 -6.11 11.38 -0.35
C HIS A 125 -5.33 11.57 0.96
N PHE A 126 -6.05 11.70 2.05
CA PHE A 126 -5.50 11.91 3.38
C PHE A 126 -6.37 11.19 4.41
N ALA A 127 -5.81 10.98 5.60
CA ALA A 127 -6.53 10.25 6.63
C ALA A 127 -6.13 10.69 8.03
N ARG A 128 -6.91 10.24 9.02
CA ARG A 128 -6.65 10.48 10.43
C ARG A 128 -7.17 9.31 11.28
N THR A 129 -6.47 9.04 12.37
CA THR A 129 -6.96 8.24 13.49
C THR A 129 -7.17 9.16 14.69
N ASP A 130 -8.19 8.88 15.49
CA ASP A 130 -8.45 9.58 16.74
C ASP A 130 -7.89 8.78 17.94
N GLY A 131 -8.66 8.50 18.97
CA GLY A 131 -8.20 7.90 20.22
C GLY A 131 -7.77 6.44 20.16
N GLU A 132 -8.02 5.75 19.04
CA GLU A 132 -7.73 4.32 18.88
C GLU A 132 -6.83 4.06 17.66
N PRO A 133 -5.97 3.03 17.72
CA PRO A 133 -5.23 2.58 16.54
C PRO A 133 -6.18 1.93 15.53
N VAL A 134 -5.83 2.02 14.26
CA VAL A 134 -6.62 1.49 13.16
C VAL A 134 -5.79 0.45 12.39
N ILE A 135 -6.47 -0.61 11.93
CA ILE A 135 -5.93 -1.55 10.97
C ILE A 135 -6.76 -1.47 9.70
N VAL A 136 -6.11 -1.23 8.58
CA VAL A 136 -6.72 -1.35 7.25
C VAL A 136 -6.02 -2.45 6.46
N GLN A 137 -6.80 -3.24 5.72
CA GLN A 137 -6.28 -4.16 4.72
C GLN A 137 -6.38 -3.47 3.37
N ILE A 138 -5.30 -3.47 2.60
CA ILE A 138 -5.22 -2.83 1.29
C ILE A 138 -4.79 -3.89 0.27
N SER A 139 -5.46 -3.93 -0.88
CA SER A 139 -5.11 -4.79 -2.01
C SER A 139 -5.01 -3.96 -3.28
N GLY A 140 -4.06 -4.31 -4.13
CA GLY A 140 -3.79 -3.64 -5.41
C GLY A 140 -2.97 -4.50 -6.36
N TYR A 141 -2.56 -3.88 -7.46
CA TYR A 141 -1.65 -4.46 -8.44
C TYR A 141 -0.40 -3.57 -8.52
N GLY A 142 0.70 -4.09 -8.02
CA GLY A 142 1.99 -3.41 -7.98
C GLY A 142 2.67 -3.24 -9.36
N PRO A 143 3.77 -2.52 -9.41
CA PRO A 143 4.47 -1.94 -8.27
C PRO A 143 3.72 -0.73 -7.70
N SER A 144 3.68 -0.63 -6.37
CA SER A 144 3.08 0.48 -5.64
C SER A 144 4.14 1.48 -5.20
N ASP A 145 3.73 2.72 -4.95
CA ASP A 145 4.58 3.76 -4.35
C ASP A 145 3.74 4.66 -3.44
N THR A 146 4.37 5.64 -2.80
CA THR A 146 3.70 6.74 -2.09
C THR A 146 4.33 8.05 -2.50
N ARG A 147 3.50 8.99 -2.98
CA ARG A 147 3.92 10.32 -3.42
C ARG A 147 3.16 11.37 -2.64
N TYR A 148 3.86 12.09 -1.77
CA TYR A 148 3.26 13.18 -1.00
C TYR A 148 3.00 14.38 -1.89
N PHE A 149 1.81 14.97 -1.77
CA PHE A 149 1.47 16.21 -2.49
C PHE A 149 2.41 17.35 -2.11
N ASP A 150 2.69 17.51 -0.83
CA ASP A 150 3.74 18.40 -0.33
C ASP A 150 4.99 17.55 -0.02
N PRO A 151 6.10 17.75 -0.77
CA PRO A 151 7.34 17.00 -0.53
C PRO A 151 7.92 17.15 0.88
N ALA A 152 7.59 18.24 1.61
CA ALA A 152 8.03 18.41 2.99
C ALA A 152 7.42 17.39 3.95
N ASN A 153 6.33 16.75 3.55
CA ASN A 153 5.68 15.67 4.31
C ASN A 153 6.29 14.28 4.03
N ASP A 154 7.18 14.14 3.04
CA ASP A 154 7.86 12.87 2.75
C ASP A 154 8.89 12.55 3.87
N PRO A 155 8.70 11.46 4.64
CA PRO A 155 9.66 11.07 5.68
C PRO A 155 11.03 10.74 5.11
N GLY A 156 11.08 10.20 3.89
CA GLY A 156 12.32 9.89 3.19
C GLY A 156 13.11 11.15 2.77
N ALA A 157 12.44 12.29 2.59
CA ALA A 157 13.11 13.55 2.30
C ALA A 157 13.88 14.10 3.51
N LYS A 158 13.41 13.81 4.73
CA LYS A 158 14.08 14.22 5.99
C LYS A 158 15.28 13.35 6.32
N ALA A 159 15.30 12.11 5.89
CA ALA A 159 16.41 11.18 6.13
C ALA A 159 17.59 11.39 5.16
N ARG A 160 17.42 12.18 4.08
CA ARG A 160 18.45 12.46 3.07
C ARG A 160 19.22 13.78 3.29
N LYS A 161 18.97 14.48 4.39
CA LYS A 161 19.72 15.67 4.84
C LYS A 161 20.65 15.29 6.00
#